data_ca1fa0d8b41d491e3bafa63c8ba1ec7e
#
_entry.id   ca1fa0d8b41d491e3bafa63c8ba1ec7e
#
_cell.length_a   1.000
_cell.length_b   1.000
_cell.length_c   1.000
_cell.angle_alpha   90.00
_cell.angle_beta   90.00
_cell.angle_gamma   90.00
#
_symmetry.space_group_name_H-M   'P 1'
#
loop_
_entity.id
_entity.type
_entity.pdbx_description
1 polymer ?
#
loop_
_entity_poly.entity_id
_entity_poly.type
_entity_poly.pdbx_seq_one_letter_code
_entity_poly.pdbx_strand_id
1 'polypeptide(L)'
;MDTGIWKVYGPVPEDAFGFIYEIVNITNGKKYIGKKQMKRKIRRLPLKGKKRKRVDYKESDWKTYTGSSDALNIDIATQGLDKFVFKILKFCNSKFELSYFEAKEQFERDVLLSEDYYNGIINCRIGKPPKQLLEQYYNQ
;
A
#
# COMPACT_ATOMS: atom_id res chain seq x y z
N MET A 1 -8.93 4.72 -16.25
CA MET A 1 -8.61 3.45 -15.59
C MET A 1 -9.56 3.19 -14.43
N ASP A 2 -10.04 1.96 -14.32
CA ASP A 2 -10.84 1.55 -13.18
C ASP A 2 -9.95 1.42 -11.93
N THR A 3 -10.26 2.19 -10.89
CA THR A 3 -9.53 2.19 -9.62
C THR A 3 -10.34 1.52 -8.48
N GLY A 4 -11.46 0.86 -8.82
CA GLY A 4 -12.29 0.22 -7.82
C GLY A 4 -12.82 1.21 -6.78
N ILE A 5 -12.64 0.89 -5.51
CA ILE A 5 -13.11 1.73 -4.40
C ILE A 5 -12.19 2.94 -4.12
N TRP A 6 -11.04 3.03 -4.77
CA TRP A 6 -10.01 4.03 -4.45
C TRP A 6 -10.22 5.33 -5.24
N LYS A 7 -10.13 6.46 -4.53
CA LYS A 7 -10.09 7.79 -5.14
C LYS A 7 -8.65 8.16 -5.45
N VAL A 8 -8.42 8.62 -6.68
CA VAL A 8 -7.10 8.99 -7.17
C VAL A 8 -7.13 10.44 -7.63
N TYR A 9 -6.15 11.22 -7.20
CA TYR A 9 -6.00 12.64 -7.54
C TYR A 9 -4.89 12.81 -8.57
N GLY A 10 -5.14 12.34 -9.79
CA GLY A 10 -4.19 12.44 -10.90
C GLY A 10 -4.08 11.14 -11.68
N PRO A 11 -3.18 11.06 -12.65
CA PRO A 11 -3.01 9.86 -13.46
C PRO A 11 -2.41 8.72 -12.65
N VAL A 12 -2.86 7.49 -12.95
CA VAL A 12 -2.27 6.28 -12.36
C VAL A 12 -1.04 5.90 -13.20
N PRO A 13 0.15 5.82 -12.60
CA PRO A 13 1.34 5.39 -13.34
C PRO A 13 1.21 3.95 -13.82
N GLU A 14 1.60 3.70 -15.06
CA GLU A 14 1.52 2.34 -15.64
C GLU A 14 2.43 1.35 -14.90
N ASP A 15 3.58 1.82 -14.41
CA ASP A 15 4.59 0.99 -13.76
C ASP A 15 4.49 0.99 -12.23
N ALA A 16 3.38 1.46 -11.68
CA ALA A 16 3.22 1.51 -10.24
C ALA A 16 3.29 0.12 -9.63
N PHE A 17 4.19 -0.05 -8.65
CA PHE A 17 4.33 -1.28 -7.89
C PHE A 17 3.26 -1.38 -6.80
N GLY A 18 2.94 -0.27 -6.18
CA GLY A 18 1.96 -0.18 -5.12
C GLY A 18 1.65 1.26 -4.76
N PHE A 19 0.88 1.44 -3.70
CA PHE A 19 0.52 2.78 -3.25
C PHE A 19 0.38 2.85 -1.72
N ILE A 20 0.61 4.06 -1.21
CA ILE A 20 0.32 4.42 0.17
C ILE A 20 -1.09 5.00 0.19
N TYR A 21 -1.90 4.62 1.17
CA TYR A 21 -3.29 5.00 1.21
C TYR A 21 -3.73 5.50 2.57
N GLU A 22 -4.84 6.25 2.55
CA GLU A 22 -5.59 6.67 3.72
C GLU A 22 -7.03 6.20 3.57
N ILE A 23 -7.55 5.55 4.61
CA ILE A 23 -8.96 5.20 4.71
C ILE A 23 -9.54 6.05 5.84
N VAL A 24 -10.63 6.77 5.56
CA VAL A 24 -11.28 7.65 6.52
C VAL A 24 -12.68 7.14 6.79
N ASN A 25 -13.00 6.92 8.08
CA ASN A 25 -14.36 6.67 8.52
C ASN A 25 -15.07 8.02 8.68
N ILE A 26 -16.02 8.32 7.82
CA ILE A 26 -16.72 9.61 7.81
C ILE A 26 -17.52 9.81 9.10
N THR A 27 -18.02 8.73 9.69
CA THR A 27 -18.90 8.78 10.86
C THR A 27 -18.19 9.34 12.11
N ASN A 28 -16.93 8.94 12.32
CA ASN A 28 -16.18 9.33 13.52
C ASN A 28 -14.85 10.03 13.23
N GLY A 29 -14.48 10.18 11.98
CA GLY A 29 -13.23 10.81 11.57
C GLY A 29 -11.99 9.95 11.75
N LYS A 30 -12.10 8.71 12.21
CA LYS A 30 -10.96 7.81 12.37
C LYS A 30 -10.35 7.44 11.03
N LYS A 31 -9.03 7.30 11.01
CA LYS A 31 -8.25 7.06 9.79
C LYS A 31 -7.36 5.84 9.94
N TYR A 32 -6.98 5.30 8.81
CA TYR A 32 -5.99 4.23 8.72
C TYR A 32 -5.03 4.53 7.58
N ILE A 33 -3.72 4.46 7.87
CA ILE A 33 -2.66 4.65 6.88
C ILE A 33 -2.00 3.31 6.63
N GLY A 34 -1.94 2.91 5.37
CA GLY A 34 -1.34 1.64 5.01
C GLY A 34 -0.73 1.67 3.62
N LYS A 35 -0.29 0.50 3.19
CA LYS A 35 0.24 0.28 1.86
C LYS A 35 -0.46 -0.88 1.20
N LYS A 36 -0.50 -0.88 -0.12
CA LYS A 36 -1.00 -2.01 -0.91
C LYS A 36 -0.16 -2.19 -2.14
N GLN A 37 0.27 -3.41 -2.37
CA GLN A 37 0.97 -3.78 -3.57
C GLN A 37 -0.05 -4.00 -4.69
N MET A 38 0.19 -3.39 -5.85
CA MET A 38 -0.71 -3.52 -7.00
C MET A 38 -0.43 -4.76 -7.82
N LYS A 39 0.84 -5.18 -7.85
CA LYS A 39 1.27 -6.36 -8.61
C LYS A 39 1.77 -7.42 -7.65
N ARG A 40 1.26 -8.63 -7.81
CA ARG A 40 1.65 -9.78 -7.01
C ARG A 40 2.68 -10.60 -7.75
N LYS A 41 3.78 -10.97 -7.07
CA LYS A 41 4.81 -11.83 -7.62
C LYS A 41 4.35 -13.28 -7.60
N ILE A 42 4.45 -13.96 -8.74
CA ILE A 42 4.14 -15.37 -8.89
C ILE A 42 5.42 -16.10 -9.28
N ARG A 43 5.77 -17.13 -8.52
CA ARG A 43 6.88 -18.02 -8.87
C ARG A 43 6.31 -19.21 -9.63
N ARG A 44 6.77 -19.39 -10.86
CA ARG A 44 6.36 -20.50 -11.72
C ARG A 44 7.46 -21.54 -11.78
N LEU A 45 7.07 -22.79 -12.08
CA LEU A 45 8.03 -23.86 -12.29
C LEU A 45 8.96 -23.52 -13.46
N PRO A 46 10.22 -24.01 -13.44
CA PRO A 46 11.14 -23.80 -14.56
C PRO A 46 10.58 -24.33 -15.87
N LEU A 47 10.95 -23.68 -16.97
CA LEU A 47 10.67 -24.22 -18.29
C LEU A 47 11.43 -25.54 -18.49
N LYS A 48 10.89 -26.41 -19.35
CA LYS A 48 11.52 -27.69 -19.68
C LYS A 48 12.99 -27.47 -20.07
N GLY A 49 13.89 -28.19 -19.40
CA GLY A 49 15.34 -28.08 -19.63
C GLY A 49 16.01 -26.92 -18.89
N LYS A 50 15.29 -26.14 -18.11
CA LYS A 50 15.83 -25.03 -17.30
C LYS A 50 15.77 -25.36 -15.81
N LYS A 51 16.76 -24.85 -15.04
CA LYS A 51 16.86 -25.09 -13.59
C LYS A 51 16.28 -23.96 -12.76
N ARG A 52 16.24 -22.73 -13.31
CA ARG A 52 15.80 -21.54 -12.56
C ARG A 52 14.29 -21.40 -12.62
N LYS A 53 13.65 -21.17 -11.45
CA LYS A 53 12.25 -20.83 -11.39
C LYS A 53 12.00 -19.48 -12.07
N ARG A 54 10.91 -19.42 -12.83
CA ARG A 54 10.48 -18.18 -13.47
C ARG A 54 9.74 -17.31 -12.48
N VAL A 55 9.84 -16.01 -12.65
CA VAL A 55 9.10 -15.02 -11.89
C VAL A 55 8.17 -14.27 -12.83
N ASP A 56 6.91 -14.19 -12.46
CA ASP A 56 5.90 -13.46 -13.20
C ASP A 56 5.16 -12.54 -12.24
N TYR A 57 4.43 -11.57 -12.77
CA TYR A 57 3.65 -10.61 -11.97
C TYR A 57 2.19 -10.63 -12.41
N LYS A 58 1.31 -10.64 -11.43
CA LYS A 58 -0.14 -10.61 -11.64
C LYS A 58 -0.73 -9.47 -10.84
N GLU A 59 -1.80 -8.86 -11.35
CA GLU A 59 -2.54 -7.86 -10.61
C GLU A 59 -3.05 -8.42 -9.28
N SER A 60 -2.89 -7.66 -8.19
CA SER A 60 -3.41 -8.02 -6.87
C SER A 60 -4.90 -7.63 -6.75
N ASP A 61 -5.48 -7.87 -5.59
CA ASP A 61 -6.85 -7.49 -5.25
C ASP A 61 -7.00 -6.03 -4.81
N TRP A 62 -6.08 -5.15 -5.24
CA TRP A 62 -6.01 -3.78 -4.74
C TRP A 62 -7.29 -2.95 -4.94
N LYS A 63 -8.06 -3.24 -5.99
CA LYS A 63 -9.28 -2.47 -6.29
C LYS A 63 -10.39 -2.63 -5.26
N THR A 64 -10.38 -3.73 -4.51
CA THR A 64 -11.38 -4.05 -3.50
C THR A 64 -10.81 -4.15 -2.09
N TYR A 65 -9.51 -3.92 -1.96
CA TYR A 65 -8.80 -4.08 -0.69
C TYR A 65 -9.16 -2.98 0.30
N THR A 66 -9.48 -3.37 1.54
CA THR A 66 -9.96 -2.47 2.59
C THR A 66 -9.02 -2.38 3.79
N GLY A 67 -7.74 -2.65 3.59
CA GLY A 67 -6.74 -2.57 4.66
C GLY A 67 -6.62 -3.87 5.45
N SER A 68 -5.60 -3.92 6.32
CA SER A 68 -5.28 -5.10 7.12
C SER A 68 -5.67 -4.96 8.60
N SER A 69 -6.29 -3.87 9.00
CA SER A 69 -6.73 -3.65 10.37
C SER A 69 -8.05 -4.36 10.63
N ASP A 70 -8.07 -5.24 11.65
CA ASP A 70 -9.30 -5.93 12.03
C ASP A 70 -10.36 -4.93 12.54
N ALA A 71 -9.96 -3.97 13.35
CA ALA A 71 -10.88 -2.95 13.89
C ALA A 71 -11.52 -2.13 12.77
N LEU A 72 -10.74 -1.73 11.77
CA LEU A 72 -11.23 -1.02 10.61
C LEU A 72 -12.25 -1.87 9.82
N ASN A 73 -11.90 -3.12 9.55
CA ASN A 73 -12.76 -4.00 8.76
C ASN A 73 -14.05 -4.38 9.49
N ILE A 74 -14.03 -4.47 10.83
CA ILE A 74 -15.23 -4.65 11.63
C ILE A 74 -16.15 -3.43 11.46
N ASP A 75 -15.61 -2.23 11.52
CA ASP A 75 -16.39 -1.01 11.35
C ASP A 75 -16.96 -0.89 9.93
N ILE A 76 -16.20 -1.30 8.90
CA ILE A 76 -16.70 -1.33 7.52
C ILE A 76 -17.89 -2.28 7.40
N ALA A 77 -17.78 -3.48 7.99
CA ALA A 77 -18.86 -4.47 7.94
C ALA A 77 -20.10 -4.01 8.72
N THR A 78 -19.91 -3.28 9.81
CA THR A 78 -21.00 -2.82 10.68
C THR A 78 -21.69 -1.57 10.13
N GLN A 79 -20.91 -0.61 9.62
CA GLN A 79 -21.42 0.71 9.22
C GLN A 79 -21.72 0.81 7.72
N GLY A 80 -21.10 -0.03 6.90
CA GLY A 80 -21.25 -0.03 5.45
C GLY A 80 -20.08 0.64 4.75
N LEU A 81 -19.73 0.13 3.58
CA LEU A 81 -18.59 0.60 2.78
C LEU A 81 -18.74 2.08 2.37
N ASP A 82 -19.97 2.54 2.18
CA ASP A 82 -20.29 3.90 1.76
C ASP A 82 -19.99 4.97 2.85
N LYS A 83 -19.72 4.53 4.08
CA LYS A 83 -19.33 5.42 5.18
C LYS A 83 -17.84 5.65 5.28
N PHE A 84 -17.09 5.15 4.31
CA PHE A 84 -15.63 5.24 4.29
C PHE A 84 -15.14 5.87 2.99
N VAL A 85 -14.05 6.63 3.08
CA VAL A 85 -13.39 7.22 1.92
C VAL A 85 -12.01 6.58 1.78
N PHE A 86 -11.73 6.03 0.62
CA PHE A 86 -10.49 5.35 0.29
C PHE A 86 -9.66 6.24 -0.63
N LYS A 87 -8.55 6.77 -0.13
CA LYS A 87 -7.71 7.72 -0.88
C LYS A 87 -6.32 7.14 -1.11
N ILE A 88 -5.86 7.23 -2.34
CA ILE A 88 -4.46 6.93 -2.65
C ILE A 88 -3.66 8.21 -2.43
N LEU A 89 -2.67 8.14 -1.53
CA LEU A 89 -1.83 9.29 -1.19
C LEU A 89 -0.61 9.39 -2.11
N LYS A 90 -0.01 8.24 -2.44
CA LYS A 90 1.23 8.21 -3.21
C LYS A 90 1.39 6.86 -3.90
N PHE A 91 1.70 6.89 -5.20
CA PHE A 91 2.12 5.69 -5.92
C PHE A 91 3.62 5.48 -5.72
N CYS A 92 4.03 4.22 -5.57
CA CYS A 92 5.40 3.81 -5.38
C CYS A 92 5.81 2.83 -6.46
N ASN A 93 7.08 2.89 -6.88
CA ASN A 93 7.59 2.12 -8.01
C ASN A 93 8.41 0.89 -7.59
N SER A 94 8.64 0.70 -6.29
CA SER A 94 9.43 -0.41 -5.78
C SER A 94 8.95 -0.85 -4.41
N LYS A 95 9.36 -2.05 -4.01
CA LYS A 95 9.09 -2.57 -2.68
C LYS A 95 9.71 -1.68 -1.59
N PHE A 96 10.93 -1.19 -1.83
CA PHE A 96 11.61 -0.28 -0.89
C PHE A 96 10.79 0.99 -0.69
N GLU A 97 10.40 1.66 -1.77
CA GLU A 97 9.62 2.90 -1.69
C GLU A 97 8.31 2.68 -0.96
N LEU A 98 7.64 1.58 -1.27
CA LEU A 98 6.36 1.25 -0.66
C LEU A 98 6.47 1.12 0.86
N SER A 99 7.47 0.39 1.34
CA SER A 99 7.69 0.19 2.78
C SER A 99 8.20 1.45 3.46
N TYR A 100 9.13 2.16 2.83
CA TYR A 100 9.74 3.37 3.37
C TYR A 100 8.72 4.50 3.54
N PHE A 101 7.96 4.79 2.51
CA PHE A 101 7.00 5.89 2.54
C PHE A 101 5.76 5.57 3.37
N GLU A 102 5.38 4.30 3.50
CA GLU A 102 4.34 3.91 4.47
C GLU A 102 4.78 4.24 5.90
N ALA A 103 5.96 3.77 6.30
CA ALA A 103 6.48 4.02 7.64
C ALA A 103 6.67 5.51 7.89
N LYS A 104 7.20 6.23 6.91
CA LYS A 104 7.39 7.68 7.01
C LYS A 104 6.09 8.42 7.24
N GLU A 105 5.06 8.11 6.45
CA GLU A 105 3.73 8.71 6.59
C GLU A 105 3.13 8.41 7.96
N GLN A 106 3.25 7.18 8.41
CA GLN A 106 2.73 6.76 9.72
C GLN A 106 3.43 7.47 10.86
N PHE A 107 4.75 7.64 10.81
CA PHE A 107 5.50 8.38 11.82
C PHE A 107 5.20 9.89 11.80
N GLU A 108 5.14 10.48 10.62
CA GLU A 108 4.82 11.92 10.49
C GLU A 108 3.45 12.27 11.03
N ARG A 109 2.51 11.35 10.94
CA ARG A 109 1.15 11.54 11.47
C ARG A 109 0.98 11.08 12.91
N ASP A 110 2.01 10.52 13.53
CA ASP A 110 1.97 9.98 14.89
C ASP A 110 0.79 9.02 15.12
N VAL A 111 0.58 8.12 14.17
CA VAL A 111 -0.62 7.25 14.18
C VAL A 111 -0.72 6.37 15.42
N LEU A 112 0.41 5.99 16.03
CA LEU A 112 0.40 5.16 17.25
C LEU A 112 0.14 5.98 18.51
N LEU A 113 0.25 7.29 18.44
CA LEU A 113 0.07 8.21 19.57
C LEU A 113 -1.29 8.89 19.55
N SER A 114 -2.13 8.56 18.57
CA SER A 114 -3.42 9.19 18.36
C SER A 114 -4.55 8.16 18.37
N GLU A 115 -5.63 8.47 19.11
CA GLU A 115 -6.83 7.66 19.08
C GLU A 115 -7.66 7.84 17.80
N ASP A 116 -7.28 8.82 16.97
CA ASP A 116 -7.95 9.11 15.70
C ASP A 116 -7.53 8.16 14.57
N TYR A 117 -6.65 7.21 14.85
CA TYR A 117 -6.17 6.25 13.87
C TYR A 117 -6.46 4.82 14.31
N TYR A 118 -6.84 3.98 13.33
CA TYR A 118 -6.97 2.54 13.55
C TYR A 118 -5.63 1.81 13.66
N ASN A 119 -4.53 2.48 13.26
CA ASN A 119 -3.20 1.88 13.24
C ASN A 119 -2.76 1.47 14.65
N GLY A 120 -2.41 0.19 14.81
CA GLY A 120 -1.94 -0.35 16.08
C GLY A 120 -0.47 -0.74 16.09
N ILE A 121 0.19 -0.72 14.92
CA ILE A 121 1.60 -1.11 14.78
C ILE A 121 2.21 -0.42 13.57
N ILE A 122 3.50 -0.09 13.65
CA ILE A 122 4.30 0.32 12.50
C ILE A 122 5.40 -0.72 12.29
N ASN A 123 5.39 -1.36 11.12
CA ASN A 123 6.44 -2.30 10.74
C ASN A 123 7.60 -1.53 10.12
N CYS A 124 8.77 -1.57 10.77
CA CYS A 124 9.94 -0.77 10.38
C CYS A 124 11.11 -1.62 9.91
N ARG A 125 10.89 -2.82 9.42
CA ARG A 125 11.97 -3.65 8.88
C ARG A 125 12.28 -3.23 7.45
N ILE A 126 13.07 -2.15 7.33
CA ILE A 126 13.43 -1.55 6.04
C ILE A 126 14.95 -1.45 5.98
N GLY A 127 15.55 -2.08 4.96
CA GLY A 127 16.98 -1.98 4.72
C GLY A 127 17.29 -0.91 3.68
N LYS A 128 18.57 -0.76 3.35
CA LYS A 128 18.98 0.15 2.27
C LYS A 128 18.37 -0.28 0.95
N PRO A 129 18.02 0.67 0.08
CA PRO A 129 17.52 0.35 -1.24
C PRO A 129 18.62 -0.24 -2.12
N PRO A 130 18.27 -0.88 -3.25
CA PRO A 130 19.25 -1.28 -4.25
C PRO A 130 20.11 -0.08 -4.67
N LYS A 131 21.36 -0.34 -5.04
CA LYS A 131 22.33 0.71 -5.37
C LYS A 131 21.82 1.70 -6.43
N GLN A 132 21.17 1.20 -7.46
CA GLN A 132 20.63 2.04 -8.52
C GLN A 132 19.56 3.01 -8.01
N LEU A 133 18.71 2.54 -7.10
CA LEU A 133 17.67 3.37 -6.50
C LEU A 133 18.28 4.38 -5.53
N LEU A 134 19.30 3.97 -4.78
CA LEU A 134 20.01 4.86 -3.84
C LEU A 134 20.62 6.05 -4.56
N GLU A 135 21.19 5.84 -5.74
CA GLU A 135 21.80 6.90 -6.55
C GLU A 135 20.78 7.98 -6.93
N GLN A 136 19.52 7.61 -7.16
CA GLN A 136 18.45 8.57 -7.44
C GLN A 136 18.22 9.54 -6.28
N TYR A 137 18.37 9.07 -5.05
CA TYR A 137 18.20 9.93 -3.86
C TYR A 137 19.41 10.82 -3.58
N TYR A 138 20.61 10.33 -3.87
CA TYR A 138 21.83 11.12 -3.70
C TYR A 138 21.93 12.30 -4.65
N ASN A 139 21.36 12.19 -5.83
CA ASN A 139 21.49 13.19 -6.88
C ASN A 139 20.32 14.20 -6.90
N GLN A 140 19.56 14.25 -5.84
CA GLN A 140 18.46 15.22 -5.70
C GLN A 140 18.92 16.54 -5.08
#